data_4d10afcc40661e125aecdaadbec33195
#
_entry.id   4d10afcc40661e125aecdaadbec33195
#
_cell.length_a   1.000
_cell.length_b   1.000
_cell.length_c   1.000
_cell.angle_alpha   90.00
_cell.angle_beta   90.00
_cell.angle_gamma   90.00
#
_symmetry.space_group_name_H-M   'P 1'
#
loop_
_entity.id
_entity.type
_entity.pdbx_description
1 polymer ?
#
loop_
_entity_poly.entity_id
_entity_poly.type
_entity_poly.pdbx_seq_one_letter_code
_entity_poly.pdbx_strand_id
1 'polypeptide(L)'
;KTYAGEVAPVTIQAKDTNGTPVTTTYTPNITPVEPTGTPKSTEGAQGQPQEGTPTFTPGDAKVPMKIDAEQPAKLIDPETGEPTDKTTIPAKDANGKEVGTYTIDPTTGKVTFTPNKDFTGTPVPATVQAKDANGTPTTATYSPTVKPVTPKGVDTFTKDIQGATQKGTPEFKPGKATIDGKEVEVPIDTKEPAKLIDPKTGQPVD
;
A
#
# COMPACT_ATOMS: atom_id res chain seq x y z
N LYS A 1 -29.69 -7.06 -3.57
CA LYS A 1 -28.71 -6.79 -4.63
C LYS A 1 -27.66 -7.91 -4.78
N THR A 2 -27.53 -8.80 -3.80
CA THR A 2 -26.53 -9.87 -3.76
C THR A 2 -27.04 -11.23 -4.24
N TYR A 3 -28.31 -11.34 -4.65
CA TYR A 3 -28.87 -12.58 -5.15
C TYR A 3 -28.37 -12.87 -6.57
N ALA A 4 -27.94 -14.11 -6.80
CA ALA A 4 -27.63 -14.68 -8.12
C ALA A 4 -28.24 -16.07 -8.22
N GLY A 5 -28.62 -16.49 -9.44
CA GLY A 5 -29.27 -17.78 -9.72
C GLY A 5 -30.65 -17.63 -10.32
N GLU A 6 -31.34 -18.75 -10.43
CA GLU A 6 -32.72 -18.79 -10.92
C GLU A 6 -33.69 -18.25 -9.88
N VAL A 7 -34.64 -17.44 -10.32
CA VAL A 7 -35.77 -16.98 -9.51
C VAL A 7 -36.95 -17.91 -9.82
N ALA A 8 -37.82 -18.13 -8.83
CA ALA A 8 -39.03 -18.95 -9.02
C ALA A 8 -39.85 -18.46 -10.24
N PRO A 9 -40.32 -19.36 -11.09
CA PRO A 9 -41.10 -19.00 -12.27
C PRO A 9 -42.40 -18.26 -11.92
N VAL A 10 -42.70 -17.22 -12.69
CA VAL A 10 -43.99 -16.53 -12.62
C VAL A 10 -44.88 -17.05 -13.73
N THR A 11 -46.06 -17.58 -13.38
CA THR A 11 -47.05 -18.02 -14.33
C THR A 11 -47.94 -16.85 -14.75
N ILE A 12 -48.08 -16.66 -16.06
CA ILE A 12 -48.88 -15.60 -16.67
C ILE A 12 -50.01 -16.26 -17.44
N GLN A 13 -51.23 -15.78 -17.26
CA GLN A 13 -52.42 -16.25 -17.98
C GLN A 13 -52.94 -15.17 -18.92
N ALA A 14 -53.23 -15.53 -20.15
CA ALA A 14 -54.00 -14.75 -21.09
C ALA A 14 -55.27 -15.52 -21.50
N LYS A 15 -56.20 -14.83 -22.14
CA LYS A 15 -57.40 -15.46 -22.73
C LYS A 15 -57.51 -15.07 -24.20
N ASP A 16 -58.02 -15.98 -25.02
CA ASP A 16 -58.41 -15.66 -26.40
C ASP A 16 -59.71 -14.85 -26.44
N THR A 17 -60.14 -14.47 -27.63
CA THR A 17 -61.40 -13.72 -27.84
C THR A 17 -62.64 -14.50 -27.44
N ASN A 18 -62.58 -15.84 -27.30
CA ASN A 18 -63.65 -16.70 -26.83
C ASN A 18 -63.63 -16.89 -25.32
N GLY A 19 -62.66 -16.31 -24.61
CA GLY A 19 -62.51 -16.44 -23.18
C GLY A 19 -61.72 -17.66 -22.72
N THR A 20 -61.15 -18.45 -23.65
CA THR A 20 -60.37 -19.64 -23.32
C THR A 20 -59.01 -19.26 -22.75
N PRO A 21 -58.68 -19.71 -21.52
CA PRO A 21 -57.40 -19.34 -20.89
C PRO A 21 -56.23 -20.14 -21.45
N VAL A 22 -55.07 -19.50 -21.57
CA VAL A 22 -53.78 -20.10 -21.80
C VAL A 22 -52.77 -19.56 -20.80
N THR A 23 -51.87 -20.39 -20.32
CA THR A 23 -50.83 -20.02 -19.37
C THR A 23 -49.43 -20.22 -19.97
N THR A 24 -48.51 -19.36 -19.58
CA THR A 24 -47.09 -19.50 -19.85
C THR A 24 -46.31 -19.14 -18.61
N THR A 25 -45.03 -19.48 -18.55
CA THR A 25 -44.13 -19.14 -17.44
C THR A 25 -42.98 -18.27 -17.89
N TYR A 26 -42.57 -17.36 -17.01
CA TYR A 26 -41.35 -16.58 -17.15
C TYR A 26 -40.41 -16.93 -15.99
N THR A 27 -39.18 -17.40 -16.31
CA THR A 27 -38.17 -17.79 -15.34
C THR A 27 -36.93 -16.89 -15.53
N PRO A 28 -36.73 -15.86 -14.70
CA PRO A 28 -35.51 -15.05 -14.77
C PRO A 28 -34.33 -15.82 -14.16
N ASN A 29 -33.17 -15.66 -14.79
CA ASN A 29 -31.89 -16.11 -14.24
C ASN A 29 -30.96 -14.90 -14.06
N ILE A 30 -30.41 -14.75 -12.86
CA ILE A 30 -29.54 -13.62 -12.48
C ILE A 30 -28.09 -14.12 -12.44
N THR A 31 -27.27 -13.64 -13.36
CA THR A 31 -25.85 -13.95 -13.41
C THR A 31 -25.10 -13.18 -12.32
N PRO A 32 -24.21 -13.84 -11.54
CA PRO A 32 -23.38 -13.14 -10.57
C PRO A 32 -22.41 -12.16 -11.27
N VAL A 33 -22.10 -11.06 -10.59
CA VAL A 33 -21.10 -10.07 -11.00
C VAL A 33 -19.96 -10.14 -10.01
N GLU A 34 -18.76 -10.47 -10.51
CA GLU A 34 -17.57 -10.64 -9.68
C GLU A 34 -16.50 -9.62 -10.09
N PRO A 35 -16.31 -8.55 -9.30
CA PRO A 35 -15.23 -7.61 -9.54
C PRO A 35 -13.87 -8.25 -9.24
N THR A 36 -12.81 -7.74 -9.88
CA THR A 36 -11.44 -8.21 -9.70
C THR A 36 -10.52 -7.09 -9.23
N GLY A 37 -9.50 -7.45 -8.44
CA GLY A 37 -8.47 -6.54 -7.99
C GLY A 37 -7.13 -6.79 -8.68
N THR A 38 -6.40 -5.71 -8.99
CA THR A 38 -5.06 -5.75 -9.56
C THR A 38 -4.07 -5.18 -8.56
N PRO A 39 -3.04 -5.93 -8.17
CA PRO A 39 -2.02 -5.49 -7.23
C PRO A 39 -1.22 -4.28 -7.74
N LYS A 40 -0.66 -3.52 -6.79
CA LYS A 40 0.29 -2.43 -7.05
C LYS A 40 1.59 -2.69 -6.29
N SER A 41 2.73 -2.51 -6.97
CA SER A 41 4.06 -2.51 -6.35
C SER A 41 4.75 -1.17 -6.56
N THR A 42 5.61 -0.79 -5.61
CA THR A 42 6.46 0.42 -5.70
C THR A 42 7.84 0.13 -5.13
N GLU A 43 8.82 0.95 -5.52
CA GLU A 43 10.14 0.99 -4.90
C GLU A 43 10.41 2.38 -4.33
N GLY A 44 11.10 2.46 -3.20
CA GLY A 44 11.46 3.70 -2.57
C GLY A 44 12.79 3.61 -1.83
N ALA A 45 13.41 4.75 -1.56
CA ALA A 45 14.65 4.80 -0.78
C ALA A 45 14.36 4.61 0.71
N GLN A 46 15.32 4.07 1.44
CA GLN A 46 15.27 3.89 2.89
C GLN A 46 14.84 5.19 3.61
N GLY A 47 13.90 5.07 4.54
CA GLY A 47 13.36 6.18 5.31
C GLY A 47 12.38 7.10 4.56
N GLN A 48 12.11 6.84 3.25
CA GLN A 48 11.18 7.65 2.46
C GLN A 48 9.81 6.97 2.32
N PRO A 49 8.71 7.70 2.52
CA PRO A 49 7.36 7.17 2.28
C PRO A 49 7.14 6.81 0.81
N GLN A 50 6.29 5.82 0.56
CA GLN A 50 5.90 5.36 -0.77
C GLN A 50 4.38 5.32 -0.87
N GLU A 51 3.85 5.64 -2.05
CA GLU A 51 2.42 5.60 -2.32
C GLU A 51 2.10 4.64 -3.46
N GLY A 52 1.02 3.90 -3.31
CA GLY A 52 0.50 3.02 -4.35
C GLY A 52 -1.01 2.88 -4.27
N THR A 53 -1.65 2.80 -5.42
CA THR A 53 -3.10 2.60 -5.50
C THR A 53 -3.36 1.30 -6.25
N PRO A 54 -3.75 0.21 -5.55
CA PRO A 54 -4.30 -0.97 -6.20
C PRO A 54 -5.51 -0.58 -7.04
N THR A 55 -5.75 -1.24 -8.17
CA THR A 55 -6.87 -0.94 -9.03
C THR A 55 -7.92 -2.06 -8.99
N PHE A 56 -9.17 -1.70 -9.25
CA PHE A 56 -10.29 -2.62 -9.21
C PHE A 56 -11.09 -2.50 -10.50
N THR A 57 -11.40 -3.65 -11.09
CA THR A 57 -12.17 -3.75 -12.33
C THR A 57 -13.54 -4.35 -12.03
N PRO A 58 -14.63 -3.73 -12.48
CA PRO A 58 -15.96 -4.28 -12.29
C PRO A 58 -16.12 -5.60 -13.06
N GLY A 59 -16.90 -6.51 -12.53
CA GLY A 59 -17.25 -7.76 -13.22
C GLY A 59 -18.22 -7.56 -14.38
N ASP A 60 -18.98 -6.46 -14.37
CA ASP A 60 -19.85 -6.02 -15.46
C ASP A 60 -19.89 -4.48 -15.51
N ALA A 61 -19.92 -3.92 -16.73
CA ALA A 61 -19.96 -2.47 -16.93
C ALA A 61 -21.19 -1.77 -16.33
N LYS A 62 -22.31 -2.50 -16.15
CA LYS A 62 -23.54 -2.01 -15.54
C LYS A 62 -23.46 -1.94 -14.01
N VAL A 63 -22.42 -2.53 -13.42
CA VAL A 63 -22.19 -2.58 -11.98
C VAL A 63 -20.77 -2.06 -11.72
N PRO A 64 -20.53 -0.74 -11.80
CA PRO A 64 -19.20 -0.15 -11.66
C PRO A 64 -18.65 -0.35 -10.25
N MET A 65 -17.34 -0.26 -10.11
CA MET A 65 -16.71 -0.13 -8.79
C MET A 65 -17.16 1.18 -8.14
N LYS A 66 -17.38 1.14 -6.82
CA LYS A 66 -17.76 2.31 -6.03
C LYS A 66 -16.77 2.47 -4.88
N ILE A 67 -15.91 3.48 -4.97
CA ILE A 67 -14.98 3.86 -3.90
C ILE A 67 -15.21 5.35 -3.64
N ASP A 68 -15.89 5.65 -2.56
CA ASP A 68 -16.25 7.01 -2.14
C ASP A 68 -16.55 7.06 -0.63
N ALA A 69 -17.04 8.19 -0.15
CA ALA A 69 -17.36 8.38 1.27
C ALA A 69 -18.51 7.48 1.77
N GLU A 70 -19.41 7.03 0.88
CA GLU A 70 -20.52 6.13 1.25
C GLU A 70 -20.11 4.67 1.23
N GLN A 71 -19.15 4.33 0.38
CA GLN A 71 -18.62 2.97 0.22
C GLN A 71 -17.08 3.01 0.17
N PRO A 72 -16.43 3.30 1.32
CA PRO A 72 -14.99 3.50 1.37
C PRO A 72 -14.21 2.22 1.09
N ALA A 73 -13.03 2.37 0.48
CA ALA A 73 -12.03 1.32 0.47
C ALA A 73 -11.49 1.10 1.89
N LYS A 74 -11.20 -0.15 2.25
CA LYS A 74 -10.74 -0.53 3.60
C LYS A 74 -9.48 -1.36 3.54
N LEU A 75 -8.61 -1.19 4.52
CA LEU A 75 -7.54 -2.14 4.76
C LEU A 75 -8.10 -3.43 5.37
N ILE A 76 -7.49 -4.56 5.04
CA ILE A 76 -7.71 -5.82 5.74
C ILE A 76 -6.76 -5.87 6.93
N ASP A 77 -7.29 -6.07 8.12
CA ASP A 77 -6.48 -6.27 9.32
C ASP A 77 -5.75 -7.62 9.21
N PRO A 78 -4.40 -7.63 9.24
CA PRO A 78 -3.64 -8.86 9.04
C PRO A 78 -3.78 -9.87 10.19
N GLU A 79 -4.30 -9.46 11.36
CA GLU A 79 -4.50 -10.34 12.51
C GLU A 79 -5.84 -11.06 12.46
N THR A 80 -6.88 -10.38 11.94
CA THR A 80 -8.23 -10.95 11.87
C THR A 80 -8.60 -11.46 10.48
N GLY A 81 -7.93 -10.97 9.43
CA GLY A 81 -8.29 -11.23 8.03
C GLY A 81 -9.54 -10.48 7.56
N GLU A 82 -10.10 -9.59 8.38
CA GLU A 82 -11.34 -8.87 8.12
C GLU A 82 -11.09 -7.39 7.77
N PRO A 83 -12.00 -6.76 7.01
CA PRO A 83 -11.92 -5.34 6.73
C PRO A 83 -12.01 -4.50 8.01
N THR A 84 -11.11 -3.53 8.16
CA THR A 84 -11.10 -2.64 9.33
C THR A 84 -11.49 -1.21 8.96
N ASP A 85 -12.09 -0.50 9.91
CA ASP A 85 -12.37 0.94 9.80
C ASP A 85 -11.16 1.80 10.18
N LYS A 86 -10.08 1.18 10.66
CA LYS A 86 -8.82 1.88 10.90
C LYS A 86 -8.22 2.31 9.57
N THR A 87 -7.88 3.58 9.45
CA THR A 87 -7.17 4.12 8.28
C THR A 87 -5.66 3.84 8.33
N THR A 88 -5.13 3.42 9.47
CA THR A 88 -3.71 3.10 9.66
C THR A 88 -3.56 1.77 10.38
N ILE A 89 -2.69 0.91 9.86
CA ILE A 89 -2.31 -0.38 10.45
C ILE A 89 -0.79 -0.52 10.47
N PRO A 90 -0.21 -1.30 11.42
CA PRO A 90 1.22 -1.58 11.41
C PRO A 90 1.61 -2.40 10.17
N ALA A 91 2.75 -2.05 9.57
CA ALA A 91 3.42 -2.87 8.57
C ALA A 91 4.44 -3.77 9.26
N LYS A 92 4.35 -5.07 9.02
CA LYS A 92 5.24 -6.08 9.64
C LYS A 92 6.12 -6.75 8.58
N ASP A 93 7.30 -7.20 8.97
CA ASP A 93 8.12 -8.10 8.14
C ASP A 93 7.61 -9.55 8.21
N ALA A 94 8.24 -10.44 7.48
CA ALA A 94 7.90 -11.87 7.47
C ALA A 94 8.03 -12.57 8.84
N ASN A 95 8.76 -11.96 9.78
CA ASN A 95 8.96 -12.47 11.15
C ASN A 95 7.96 -11.85 12.14
N GLY A 96 7.06 -10.99 11.68
CA GLY A 96 6.07 -10.30 12.50
C GLY A 96 6.59 -9.04 13.23
N LYS A 97 7.85 -8.63 12.98
CA LYS A 97 8.40 -7.39 13.53
C LYS A 97 7.78 -6.20 12.81
N GLU A 98 7.37 -5.17 13.54
CA GLU A 98 6.89 -3.92 12.98
C GLU A 98 8.03 -3.13 12.32
N VAL A 99 7.85 -2.79 11.04
CA VAL A 99 8.85 -2.13 10.19
C VAL A 99 8.35 -0.82 9.59
N GLY A 100 7.17 -0.38 9.96
CA GLY A 100 6.54 0.85 9.50
C GLY A 100 5.03 0.82 9.65
N THR A 101 4.33 1.65 8.89
CA THR A 101 2.86 1.74 8.89
C THR A 101 2.32 1.82 7.47
N TYR A 102 1.11 1.27 7.28
CA TYR A 102 0.28 1.51 6.11
C TYR A 102 -0.87 2.44 6.47
N THR A 103 -1.08 3.48 5.68
CA THR A 103 -2.21 4.40 5.83
C THR A 103 -2.99 4.46 4.52
N ILE A 104 -4.31 4.27 4.58
CA ILE A 104 -5.20 4.34 3.40
C ILE A 104 -5.94 5.67 3.35
N ASP A 105 -6.11 6.22 2.14
CA ASP A 105 -7.17 7.16 1.83
C ASP A 105 -8.42 6.35 1.44
N PRO A 106 -9.45 6.32 2.28
CA PRO A 106 -10.62 5.47 2.05
C PRO A 106 -11.47 5.91 0.85
N THR A 107 -11.33 7.15 0.39
CA THR A 107 -12.11 7.70 -0.73
C THR A 107 -11.49 7.41 -2.10
N THR A 108 -10.20 7.10 -2.13
CA THR A 108 -9.45 6.82 -3.36
C THR A 108 -8.87 5.41 -3.40
N GLY A 109 -8.75 4.74 -2.25
CA GLY A 109 -8.05 3.46 -2.12
C GLY A 109 -6.53 3.57 -2.19
N LYS A 110 -5.98 4.80 -2.20
CA LYS A 110 -4.53 5.04 -2.18
C LYS A 110 -3.95 4.64 -0.83
N VAL A 111 -2.88 3.85 -0.85
CA VAL A 111 -2.15 3.43 0.35
C VAL A 111 -0.79 4.11 0.39
N THR A 112 -0.47 4.71 1.52
CA THR A 112 0.86 5.24 1.83
C THR A 112 1.54 4.27 2.79
N PHE A 113 2.73 3.80 2.43
CA PHE A 113 3.63 3.07 3.31
C PHE A 113 4.69 4.03 3.86
N THR A 114 4.79 4.12 5.17
CA THR A 114 5.83 4.89 5.87
C THR A 114 6.75 3.92 6.59
N PRO A 115 7.97 3.66 6.06
CA PRO A 115 8.91 2.73 6.69
C PRO A 115 9.55 3.33 7.94
N ASN A 116 9.97 2.46 8.88
CA ASN A 116 10.93 2.84 9.90
C ASN A 116 12.26 3.24 9.23
N LYS A 117 13.01 4.16 9.83
CA LYS A 117 14.24 4.74 9.25
C LYS A 117 15.32 3.70 8.93
N ASP A 118 15.39 2.64 9.70
CA ASP A 118 16.37 1.56 9.59
C ASP A 118 15.90 0.38 8.72
N PHE A 119 14.63 0.37 8.29
CA PHE A 119 14.09 -0.74 7.51
C PHE A 119 14.54 -0.70 6.06
N THR A 120 14.91 -1.86 5.54
CA THR A 120 15.13 -2.15 4.11
C THR A 120 14.51 -3.51 3.76
N GLY A 121 14.12 -3.67 2.50
CA GLY A 121 13.44 -4.88 2.01
C GLY A 121 11.94 -4.66 1.75
N THR A 122 11.19 -5.76 1.72
CA THR A 122 9.75 -5.77 1.41
C THR A 122 8.98 -6.22 2.64
N PRO A 123 8.09 -5.39 3.20
CA PRO A 123 7.20 -5.81 4.30
C PRO A 123 6.10 -6.75 3.77
N VAL A 124 5.36 -7.37 4.67
CA VAL A 124 4.12 -8.08 4.31
C VAL A 124 3.18 -7.10 3.60
N PRO A 125 2.66 -7.41 2.41
CA PRO A 125 1.81 -6.50 1.64
C PRO A 125 0.54 -6.09 2.39
N ALA A 126 0.13 -4.83 2.22
CA ALA A 126 -1.19 -4.41 2.66
C ALA A 126 -2.26 -4.91 1.68
N THR A 127 -3.36 -5.44 2.20
CA THR A 127 -4.52 -5.83 1.39
C THR A 127 -5.59 -4.76 1.51
N VAL A 128 -6.09 -4.29 0.37
CA VAL A 128 -7.17 -3.30 0.25
C VAL A 128 -8.42 -4.01 -0.26
N GLN A 129 -9.54 -3.79 0.39
CA GLN A 129 -10.85 -4.21 -0.09
C GLN A 129 -11.60 -3.02 -0.67
N ALA A 130 -12.22 -3.23 -1.84
CA ALA A 130 -13.20 -2.35 -2.44
C ALA A 130 -14.47 -3.13 -2.79
N LYS A 131 -15.56 -2.43 -3.06
CA LYS A 131 -16.85 -3.03 -3.44
C LYS A 131 -17.37 -2.42 -4.74
N ASP A 132 -18.12 -3.19 -5.48
CA ASP A 132 -18.90 -2.68 -6.61
C ASP A 132 -20.21 -1.99 -6.15
N ALA A 133 -20.97 -1.44 -7.10
CA ALA A 133 -22.24 -0.76 -6.82
C ALA A 133 -23.35 -1.69 -6.25
N ASN A 134 -23.18 -3.01 -6.33
CA ASN A 134 -24.05 -3.99 -5.67
C ASN A 134 -23.61 -4.30 -4.24
N GLY A 135 -22.39 -3.88 -3.84
CA GLY A 135 -21.79 -4.20 -2.55
C GLY A 135 -20.95 -5.48 -2.58
N THR A 136 -20.68 -6.08 -3.76
CA THR A 136 -19.82 -7.26 -3.89
C THR A 136 -18.38 -6.87 -3.64
N PRO A 137 -17.69 -7.47 -2.65
CA PRO A 137 -16.31 -7.12 -2.33
C PRO A 137 -15.31 -7.77 -3.27
N THR A 138 -14.18 -7.11 -3.47
CA THR A 138 -12.96 -7.67 -4.03
C THR A 138 -11.74 -7.10 -3.33
N THR A 139 -10.60 -7.75 -3.43
CA THR A 139 -9.36 -7.32 -2.78
C THR A 139 -8.21 -7.21 -3.76
N ALA A 140 -7.27 -6.32 -3.45
CA ALA A 140 -5.99 -6.22 -4.14
C ALA A 140 -4.89 -5.82 -3.16
N THR A 141 -3.64 -6.19 -3.44
CA THR A 141 -2.51 -5.93 -2.54
C THR A 141 -1.68 -4.73 -2.99
N TYR A 142 -1.08 -4.06 -2.01
CA TYR A 142 -0.02 -3.08 -2.21
C TYR A 142 1.28 -3.59 -1.59
N SER A 143 2.35 -3.68 -2.42
CA SER A 143 3.65 -4.27 -2.06
C SER A 143 4.76 -3.25 -2.28
N PRO A 144 5.14 -2.44 -1.27
CA PRO A 144 6.28 -1.54 -1.35
C PRO A 144 7.61 -2.30 -1.14
N THR A 145 8.68 -1.86 -1.79
CA THR A 145 10.04 -2.32 -1.51
C THR A 145 10.93 -1.14 -1.15
N VAL A 146 11.67 -1.26 -0.06
CA VAL A 146 12.60 -0.23 0.44
C VAL A 146 14.03 -0.60 0.04
N LYS A 147 14.65 0.25 -0.79
CA LYS A 147 16.04 0.10 -1.21
C LYS A 147 16.96 0.75 -0.18
N PRO A 148 18.06 0.07 0.22
CA PRO A 148 19.01 0.65 1.15
C PRO A 148 19.71 1.87 0.56
N VAL A 149 20.06 2.82 1.42
CA VAL A 149 20.92 3.97 1.10
C VAL A 149 22.06 4.02 2.08
N THR A 150 23.28 4.21 1.59
CA THR A 150 24.48 4.29 2.42
C THR A 150 25.17 5.63 2.17
N PRO A 151 25.20 6.52 3.18
CA PRO A 151 25.98 7.74 3.10
C PRO A 151 27.48 7.42 3.10
N LYS A 152 28.29 8.33 2.58
CA LYS A 152 29.73 8.15 2.48
C LYS A 152 30.48 9.27 3.20
N GLY A 153 31.41 8.90 4.07
CA GLY A 153 32.41 9.82 4.60
C GLY A 153 33.55 10.06 3.62
N VAL A 154 34.09 11.26 3.63
CA VAL A 154 35.32 11.64 2.91
C VAL A 154 36.37 12.06 3.91
N ASP A 155 37.49 11.33 3.93
CA ASP A 155 38.57 11.59 4.84
C ASP A 155 39.22 12.94 4.51
N THR A 156 39.63 13.67 5.54
CA THR A 156 40.42 14.92 5.42
C THR A 156 41.74 14.78 6.16
N PHE A 157 42.76 15.33 5.57
CA PHE A 157 44.11 15.33 6.13
C PHE A 157 44.62 16.76 6.28
N THR A 158 45.21 17.03 7.41
CA THR A 158 45.89 18.32 7.66
C THR A 158 47.36 18.04 7.99
N LYS A 159 48.21 19.03 7.69
CA LYS A 159 49.63 18.96 7.98
C LYS A 159 50.09 20.31 8.47
N ASP A 160 50.81 20.34 9.60
CA ASP A 160 51.36 21.54 10.17
C ASP A 160 52.66 21.24 10.95
N ILE A 161 53.33 22.25 11.46
CA ILE A 161 54.55 22.12 12.25
C ILE A 161 54.25 21.65 13.68
N GLN A 162 55.27 21.15 14.37
CA GLN A 162 55.18 20.72 15.76
C GLN A 162 54.69 21.87 16.65
N GLY A 163 53.69 21.60 17.51
CA GLY A 163 53.07 22.56 18.41
C GLY A 163 51.97 23.43 17.82
N ALA A 164 51.71 23.38 16.51
CA ALA A 164 50.59 24.08 15.89
C ALA A 164 49.26 23.33 16.10
N THR A 165 48.20 24.11 16.32
CA THR A 165 46.83 23.57 16.40
C THR A 165 46.28 23.30 14.99
N GLN A 166 45.91 22.08 14.72
CA GLN A 166 45.31 21.70 13.44
C GLN A 166 43.80 21.63 13.54
N LYS A 167 43.10 22.05 12.49
CA LYS A 167 41.66 21.98 12.35
C LYS A 167 41.33 21.22 11.05
N GLY A 168 40.36 20.32 11.10
CA GLY A 168 39.89 19.61 9.93
C GLY A 168 38.36 19.47 9.96
N THR A 169 37.74 19.54 8.80
CA THR A 169 36.31 19.36 8.64
C THR A 169 36.06 18.17 7.70
N PRO A 170 35.82 16.98 8.25
CA PRO A 170 35.43 15.84 7.43
C PRO A 170 34.13 16.14 6.64
N GLU A 171 34.05 15.62 5.41
CA GLU A 171 32.86 15.78 4.57
C GLU A 171 32.03 14.51 4.62
N PHE A 172 30.69 14.67 4.68
CA PHE A 172 29.73 13.57 4.59
C PHE A 172 28.86 13.76 3.35
N LYS A 173 28.82 12.74 2.49
CA LYS A 173 27.99 12.74 1.28
C LYS A 173 26.70 11.96 1.51
N PRO A 174 25.56 12.41 0.92
CA PRO A 174 24.29 11.73 1.04
C PRO A 174 24.36 10.29 0.52
N GLY A 175 23.52 9.44 1.08
CA GLY A 175 23.29 8.10 0.55
C GLY A 175 22.46 8.16 -0.73
N LYS A 176 22.67 7.20 -1.63
CA LYS A 176 22.01 7.13 -2.92
C LYS A 176 21.37 5.79 -3.14
N ALA A 177 20.19 5.78 -3.77
CA ALA A 177 19.52 4.58 -4.25
C ALA A 177 19.00 4.80 -5.68
N THR A 178 18.95 3.73 -6.48
CA THR A 178 18.28 3.77 -7.79
C THR A 178 16.85 3.27 -7.63
N ILE A 179 15.88 4.16 -7.88
CA ILE A 179 14.44 3.91 -7.79
C ILE A 179 13.83 4.15 -9.17
N ASP A 180 13.18 3.15 -9.75
CA ASP A 180 12.59 3.21 -11.10
C ASP A 180 13.58 3.77 -12.16
N GLY A 181 14.85 3.37 -12.07
CA GLY A 181 15.92 3.81 -12.98
C GLY A 181 16.43 5.24 -12.74
N LYS A 182 15.97 5.93 -11.71
CA LYS A 182 16.42 7.28 -11.30
C LYS A 182 17.20 7.21 -10.01
N GLU A 183 18.28 8.02 -9.94
CA GLU A 183 19.03 8.19 -8.70
C GLU A 183 18.27 9.09 -7.73
N VAL A 184 18.01 8.59 -6.53
CA VAL A 184 17.41 9.33 -5.41
C VAL A 184 18.46 9.49 -4.32
N GLU A 185 18.65 10.70 -3.83
CA GLU A 185 19.57 11.01 -2.73
C GLU A 185 18.78 11.17 -1.42
N VAL A 186 19.30 10.57 -0.35
CA VAL A 186 18.84 10.78 1.02
C VAL A 186 19.90 11.62 1.74
N PRO A 187 19.60 12.89 2.05
CA PRO A 187 20.59 13.81 2.62
C PRO A 187 21.03 13.38 4.01
N ILE A 188 22.22 13.85 4.41
CA ILE A 188 22.69 13.74 5.80
C ILE A 188 21.74 14.55 6.70
N ASP A 189 21.35 13.97 7.83
CA ASP A 189 20.51 14.67 8.81
C ASP A 189 21.32 15.75 9.53
N THR A 190 21.08 17.00 9.19
CA THR A 190 21.75 18.15 9.80
C THR A 190 21.19 18.54 11.18
N LYS A 191 20.07 17.92 11.60
CA LYS A 191 19.50 18.11 12.94
C LYS A 191 20.19 17.23 13.98
N GLU A 192 20.83 16.16 13.55
CA GLU A 192 21.64 15.30 14.40
C GLU A 192 23.11 15.75 14.29
N PRO A 193 23.75 16.18 15.39
CA PRO A 193 25.14 16.63 15.36
C PRO A 193 26.07 15.45 15.03
N ALA A 194 27.14 15.72 14.28
CA ALA A 194 28.22 14.77 14.09
C ALA A 194 28.88 14.48 15.45
N LYS A 195 29.14 13.20 15.72
CA LYS A 195 29.76 12.73 16.98
C LYS A 195 31.14 12.12 16.71
N LEU A 196 32.03 12.26 17.65
CA LEU A 196 33.29 11.50 17.66
C LEU A 196 32.97 10.02 17.98
N ILE A 197 33.76 9.14 17.40
CA ILE A 197 33.68 7.71 17.71
C ILE A 197 34.86 7.33 18.60
N ASP A 198 34.61 6.75 19.74
CA ASP A 198 35.65 6.19 20.60
C ASP A 198 36.36 5.04 19.88
N PRO A 199 37.67 5.14 19.62
CA PRO A 199 38.40 4.12 18.85
C PRO A 199 38.50 2.75 19.58
N LYS A 200 38.25 2.72 20.91
CA LYS A 200 38.30 1.49 21.71
C LYS A 200 36.96 0.74 21.69
N THR A 201 35.86 1.47 21.75
CA THR A 201 34.53 0.89 21.84
C THR A 201 33.80 0.87 20.51
N GLY A 202 34.22 1.71 19.55
CA GLY A 202 33.52 1.93 18.27
C GLY A 202 32.17 2.65 18.44
N GLN A 203 31.88 3.23 19.60
CA GLN A 203 30.61 3.89 19.90
C GLN A 203 30.76 5.42 19.83
N PRO A 204 29.67 6.13 19.46
CA PRO A 204 29.63 7.59 19.53
C PRO A 204 29.85 8.06 20.98
N VAL A 205 30.61 9.13 21.14
CA VAL A 205 30.78 9.83 22.43
C VAL A 205 30.03 11.16 22.38
N ASP A 206 29.38 11.51 23.48
CA ASP A 206 28.65 12.78 23.67
C ASP A 206 29.61 13.92 24.00
#